data_acf9ef80e1d96a28dfd9cddfcf704fcc
#
_entry.id   acf9ef80e1d96a28dfd9cddfcf704fcc
#
_cell.length_a   1.000
_cell.length_b   1.000
_cell.length_c   1.000
_cell.angle_alpha   90.00
_cell.angle_beta   90.00
_cell.angle_gamma   90.00
#
_symmetry.space_group_name_H-M   'P 1'
#
loop_
_entity.id
_entity.type
_entity.pdbx_description
1 polymer ?
#
loop_
_entity_poly.entity_id
_entity_poly.type
_entity_poly.pdbx_seq_one_letter_code
_entity_poly.pdbx_strand_id
1 'polypeptide(L)'
;MDLILDSKECPNLPHPEPYSGAVVTEHDLSKFIEITIHEDKQPIVIFGANWCPDAKLLEGVMQLPTVKTFLETRSKILHIDVGSYEINTELFDLFDKGIQDGVPRIFIMDKAGKNINLQVNDAMRKARELSIQDIFDYFQEFVVEA
;
A
#
# COMPACT_ATOMS: atom_id res chain seq x y z
N MET A 1 7.62 0.75 -19.44
CA MET A 1 6.36 0.56 -20.20
C MET A 1 5.24 0.17 -19.25
N ASP A 2 4.12 0.88 -19.30
CA ASP A 2 3.00 0.63 -18.41
C ASP A 2 2.17 -0.55 -18.89
N LEU A 3 1.73 -1.33 -17.93
CA LEU A 3 0.83 -2.45 -18.18
C LEU A 3 -0.62 -1.95 -18.18
N ILE A 4 -1.41 -2.50 -19.09
CA ILE A 4 -2.83 -2.20 -19.20
C ILE A 4 -3.61 -3.43 -18.75
N LEU A 5 -4.56 -3.24 -17.85
CA LEU A 5 -5.40 -4.33 -17.35
C LEU A 5 -6.35 -4.81 -18.46
N ASP A 6 -6.58 -6.13 -18.48
CA ASP A 6 -7.60 -6.70 -19.34
C ASP A 6 -8.96 -6.20 -18.86
N SER A 7 -9.89 -5.94 -19.79
CA SER A 7 -11.21 -5.45 -19.45
C SER A 7 -12.02 -6.41 -18.57
N LYS A 8 -11.62 -7.68 -18.51
CA LYS A 8 -12.26 -8.70 -17.66
C LYS A 8 -11.70 -8.73 -16.25
N GLU A 9 -10.56 -8.05 -15.98
CA GLU A 9 -10.01 -8.00 -14.65
C GLU A 9 -10.78 -7.00 -13.81
N CYS A 10 -11.51 -7.50 -12.85
CA CYS A 10 -12.20 -6.67 -11.86
C CYS A 10 -12.14 -7.35 -10.51
N PRO A 11 -12.14 -6.56 -9.41
CA PRO A 11 -12.06 -7.14 -8.09
C PRO A 11 -13.22 -8.08 -7.79
N ASN A 12 -12.91 -9.19 -7.14
CA ASN A 12 -13.92 -10.13 -6.66
C ASN A 12 -14.57 -9.60 -5.39
N LEU A 13 -15.88 -9.81 -5.26
CA LEU A 13 -16.60 -9.45 -4.04
C LEU A 13 -16.87 -10.71 -3.22
N PRO A 14 -16.78 -10.61 -1.90
CA PRO A 14 -16.36 -9.43 -1.12
C PRO A 14 -14.88 -9.14 -1.27
N HIS A 15 -14.52 -7.87 -1.07
CA HIS A 15 -13.10 -7.48 -1.08
C HIS A 15 -12.32 -8.13 0.05
N PRO A 16 -11.01 -8.37 -0.12
CA PRO A 16 -10.17 -8.88 0.96
C PRO A 16 -10.13 -7.92 2.15
N GLU A 17 -9.90 -8.49 3.33
CA GLU A 17 -9.77 -7.73 4.57
C GLU A 17 -8.43 -8.09 5.21
N PRO A 18 -7.32 -7.49 4.74
CA PRO A 18 -5.98 -7.89 5.15
C PRO A 18 -5.55 -7.37 6.53
N TYR A 19 -6.35 -6.50 7.14
CA TYR A 19 -5.96 -5.85 8.38
C TYR A 19 -6.40 -6.70 9.58
N SER A 20 -5.40 -7.13 10.38
CA SER A 20 -5.60 -8.17 11.40
C SER A 20 -5.74 -7.64 12.83
N GLY A 21 -5.61 -6.33 13.04
CA GLY A 21 -5.57 -5.75 14.38
C GLY A 21 -4.20 -5.85 15.06
N ALA A 22 -3.19 -6.32 14.33
CA ALA A 22 -1.86 -6.51 14.92
C ALA A 22 -1.19 -5.18 15.26
N VAL A 23 -0.55 -5.12 16.42
CA VAL A 23 0.28 -3.99 16.82
C VAL A 23 1.62 -4.13 16.12
N VAL A 24 2.05 -3.08 15.43
CA VAL A 24 3.34 -3.00 14.74
C VAL A 24 4.21 -2.00 15.48
N THR A 25 5.39 -2.42 15.91
CA THR A 25 6.32 -1.51 16.57
C THR A 25 7.21 -0.83 15.54
N GLU A 26 7.87 0.25 15.95
CA GLU A 26 8.86 0.90 15.12
C GLU A 26 9.98 -0.07 14.72
N HIS A 27 10.36 -0.96 15.64
CA HIS A 27 11.35 -2.00 15.37
C HIS A 27 10.86 -2.97 14.28
N ASP A 28 9.60 -3.42 14.37
CA ASP A 28 9.00 -4.31 13.36
C ASP A 28 9.03 -3.66 11.98
N LEU A 29 8.67 -2.38 11.91
CA LEU A 29 8.66 -1.62 10.66
C LEU A 29 10.05 -1.49 10.08
N SER A 30 11.03 -1.12 10.90
CA SER A 30 12.43 -1.00 10.48
C SER A 30 12.96 -2.33 9.95
N LYS A 31 12.61 -3.41 10.62
CA LYS A 31 13.02 -4.76 10.23
C LYS A 31 12.42 -5.15 8.88
N PHE A 32 11.14 -4.85 8.67
CA PHE A 32 10.48 -5.11 7.39
C PHE A 32 11.19 -4.38 6.25
N ILE A 33 11.50 -3.10 6.45
CA ILE A 33 12.16 -2.28 5.43
C ILE A 33 13.55 -2.85 5.12
N GLU A 34 14.31 -3.16 6.15
CA GLU A 34 15.66 -3.71 6.02
C GLU A 34 15.68 -5.04 5.25
N ILE A 35 14.79 -5.96 5.63
CA ILE A 35 14.70 -7.27 4.97
C ILE A 35 14.29 -7.11 3.51
N THR A 36 13.33 -6.24 3.23
CA THR A 36 12.84 -6.01 1.87
C THR A 36 13.94 -5.47 0.97
N ILE A 37 14.71 -4.51 1.46
CA ILE A 37 15.83 -3.94 0.72
C ILE A 37 16.91 -4.99 0.49
N HIS A 38 17.18 -5.82 1.48
CA HIS A 38 18.18 -6.90 1.36
C HIS A 38 17.76 -7.90 0.27
N GLU A 39 16.47 -8.08 0.03
CA GLU A 39 15.95 -8.93 -1.03
C GLU A 39 15.89 -8.23 -2.40
N ASP A 40 16.45 -7.03 -2.50
CA ASP A 40 16.47 -6.22 -3.71
C ASP A 40 15.05 -5.86 -4.20
N LYS A 41 14.17 -5.55 -3.26
CA LYS A 41 12.79 -5.13 -3.53
C LYS A 41 12.47 -3.81 -2.87
N GLN A 42 11.42 -3.14 -3.36
CA GLN A 42 10.96 -1.87 -2.79
C GLN A 42 10.01 -2.15 -1.63
N PRO A 43 10.25 -1.56 -0.46
CA PRO A 43 9.28 -1.65 0.63
C PRO A 43 8.06 -0.77 0.35
N ILE A 44 6.87 -1.32 0.59
CA ILE A 44 5.62 -0.57 0.54
C ILE A 44 4.90 -0.78 1.87
N VAL A 45 4.51 0.33 2.50
CA VAL A 45 3.75 0.30 3.75
C VAL A 45 2.39 0.91 3.49
N ILE A 46 1.32 0.18 3.82
CA ILE A 46 -0.05 0.65 3.62
C ILE A 46 -0.77 0.68 4.97
N PHE A 47 -1.15 1.88 5.39
CA PHE A 47 -2.01 2.06 6.57
C PHE A 47 -3.46 1.97 6.13
N GLY A 48 -4.25 1.18 6.83
CA GLY A 48 -5.65 1.01 6.48
C GLY A 48 -6.45 0.35 7.58
N ALA A 49 -7.68 -0.02 7.26
CA ALA A 49 -8.57 -0.74 8.16
C ALA A 49 -9.65 -1.45 7.36
N ASN A 50 -10.13 -2.57 7.90
CA ASN A 50 -11.14 -3.36 7.18
C ASN A 50 -12.51 -2.68 7.10
N TRP A 51 -12.78 -1.67 7.92
CA TRP A 51 -14.03 -0.89 7.83
C TRP A 51 -13.99 0.14 6.71
N CYS A 52 -12.82 0.46 6.16
CA CYS A 52 -12.67 1.53 5.17
C CYS A 52 -12.95 0.98 3.76
N PRO A 53 -14.01 1.46 3.07
CA PRO A 53 -14.33 0.98 1.72
C PRO A 53 -13.21 1.23 0.70
N ASP A 54 -12.53 2.37 0.79
CA ASP A 54 -11.42 2.68 -0.11
C ASP A 54 -10.23 1.76 0.10
N ALA A 55 -9.92 1.43 1.37
CA ALA A 55 -8.85 0.51 1.68
C ALA A 55 -9.16 -0.90 1.17
N LYS A 56 -10.42 -1.34 1.28
CA LYS A 56 -10.84 -2.65 0.79
C LYS A 56 -10.81 -2.73 -0.73
N LEU A 57 -11.26 -1.69 -1.41
CA LEU A 57 -11.18 -1.65 -2.87
C LEU A 57 -9.73 -1.66 -3.34
N LEU A 58 -8.88 -0.87 -2.72
CA LEU A 58 -7.44 -0.86 -3.02
C LEU A 58 -6.87 -2.29 -2.95
N GLU A 59 -7.15 -3.00 -1.86
CA GLU A 59 -6.67 -4.36 -1.71
C GLU A 59 -7.25 -5.29 -2.78
N GLY A 60 -8.53 -5.13 -3.11
CA GLY A 60 -9.16 -5.90 -4.19
C GLY A 60 -8.45 -5.73 -5.52
N VAL A 61 -8.07 -4.51 -5.85
CA VAL A 61 -7.30 -4.23 -7.08
C VAL A 61 -5.91 -4.85 -6.99
N MET A 62 -5.25 -4.75 -5.84
CA MET A 62 -3.93 -5.32 -5.64
C MET A 62 -3.90 -6.84 -5.78
N GLN A 63 -5.02 -7.51 -5.57
CA GLN A 63 -5.14 -8.96 -5.70
C GLN A 63 -5.47 -9.42 -7.14
N LEU A 64 -5.75 -8.49 -8.06
CA LEU A 64 -5.93 -8.85 -9.46
C LEU A 64 -4.64 -9.50 -9.99
N PRO A 65 -4.75 -10.57 -10.80
CA PRO A 65 -3.56 -11.33 -11.21
C PRO A 65 -2.42 -10.48 -11.78
N THR A 66 -2.73 -9.57 -12.68
CA THR A 66 -1.72 -8.70 -13.30
C THR A 66 -1.07 -7.76 -12.27
N VAL A 67 -1.87 -7.16 -11.40
CA VAL A 67 -1.37 -6.22 -10.38
C VAL A 67 -0.56 -6.98 -9.33
N LYS A 68 -1.08 -8.10 -8.87
CA LYS A 68 -0.41 -8.92 -7.86
C LYS A 68 0.96 -9.37 -8.34
N THR A 69 1.05 -9.88 -9.56
CA THR A 69 2.34 -10.31 -10.13
C THR A 69 3.30 -9.14 -10.25
N PHE A 70 2.81 -7.99 -10.73
CA PHE A 70 3.62 -6.78 -10.84
C PHE A 70 4.22 -6.39 -9.48
N LEU A 71 3.39 -6.38 -8.43
CA LEU A 71 3.83 -5.97 -7.10
C LEU A 71 4.76 -7.01 -6.45
N GLU A 72 4.41 -8.30 -6.53
CA GLU A 72 5.20 -9.35 -5.88
C GLU A 72 6.61 -9.48 -6.43
N THR A 73 6.80 -9.22 -7.72
CA THR A 73 8.11 -9.32 -8.36
C THR A 73 9.03 -8.15 -8.04
N ARG A 74 8.48 -7.01 -7.63
CA ARG A 74 9.22 -5.75 -7.47
C ARG A 74 9.25 -5.21 -6.05
N SER A 75 8.32 -5.68 -5.22
CA SER A 75 8.10 -5.06 -3.90
C SER A 75 7.66 -6.09 -2.87
N LYS A 76 7.70 -5.66 -1.61
CA LYS A 76 7.01 -6.33 -0.50
C LYS A 76 6.12 -5.33 0.20
N ILE A 77 4.99 -5.78 0.69
CA ILE A 77 3.97 -4.91 1.27
C ILE A 77 3.73 -5.29 2.73
N LEU A 78 3.76 -4.29 3.59
CA LEU A 78 3.35 -4.41 4.98
C LEU A 78 2.04 -3.64 5.16
N HIS A 79 0.99 -4.35 5.58
CA HIS A 79 -0.28 -3.72 5.94
C HIS A 79 -0.25 -3.36 7.41
N ILE A 80 -0.54 -2.11 7.74
CA ILE A 80 -0.61 -1.64 9.13
C ILE A 80 -2.05 -1.23 9.42
N ASP A 81 -2.68 -1.96 10.33
CA ASP A 81 -4.05 -1.69 10.76
C ASP A 81 -4.05 -0.51 11.73
N VAL A 82 -4.88 0.48 11.47
CA VAL A 82 -5.03 1.62 12.39
C VAL A 82 -6.24 1.45 13.32
N GLY A 83 -6.98 0.33 13.20
CA GLY A 83 -8.22 0.12 13.95
C GLY A 83 -9.20 1.24 13.65
N SER A 84 -9.76 1.85 14.68
CA SER A 84 -10.55 3.08 14.55
C SER A 84 -9.68 4.28 14.92
N TYR A 85 -8.43 4.28 14.49
CA TYR A 85 -7.37 5.26 14.80
C TYR A 85 -6.89 5.19 16.25
N GLU A 86 -6.96 4.01 16.86
CA GLU A 86 -6.48 3.80 18.24
C GLU A 86 -5.22 2.91 18.31
N ILE A 87 -4.78 2.33 17.20
CA ILE A 87 -3.55 1.53 17.17
C ILE A 87 -2.65 1.98 16.03
N ASN A 88 -1.34 1.85 16.22
CA ASN A 88 -0.31 2.07 15.21
C ASN A 88 -0.25 3.48 14.59
N THR A 89 -1.08 4.41 15.02
CA THR A 89 -1.14 5.75 14.40
C THR A 89 0.13 6.56 14.64
N GLU A 90 0.88 6.27 15.69
CA GLU A 90 2.17 6.92 15.95
C GLU A 90 3.19 6.65 14.84
N LEU A 91 3.00 5.56 14.09
CA LEU A 91 3.91 5.21 13.00
C LEU A 91 3.80 6.15 11.79
N PHE A 92 2.67 6.87 11.67
CA PHE A 92 2.54 7.88 10.60
C PHE A 92 3.69 8.90 10.64
N ASP A 93 4.09 9.31 11.83
CA ASP A 93 5.14 10.33 12.00
C ASP A 93 6.50 9.89 11.46
N LEU A 94 6.71 8.59 11.29
CA LEU A 94 7.96 8.08 10.71
C LEU A 94 8.04 8.37 9.21
N PHE A 95 6.92 8.64 8.58
CA PHE A 95 6.83 8.92 7.14
C PHE A 95 6.48 10.38 6.86
N ASP A 96 5.47 10.89 7.54
CA ASP A 96 4.96 12.24 7.28
C ASP A 96 4.41 12.80 8.59
N LYS A 97 5.13 13.75 9.16
CA LYS A 97 4.77 14.34 10.46
C LYS A 97 3.45 15.10 10.38
N GLY A 98 2.67 14.97 11.43
CA GLY A 98 1.40 15.69 11.55
C GLY A 98 0.19 14.91 11.05
N ILE A 99 0.39 13.75 10.45
CA ILE A 99 -0.73 12.89 10.07
C ILE A 99 -1.26 12.19 11.32
N GLN A 100 -2.58 12.26 11.53
CA GLN A 100 -3.24 11.60 12.65
C GLN A 100 -4.35 10.64 12.20
N ASP A 101 -4.85 10.80 10.97
CA ASP A 101 -5.93 10.00 10.43
C ASP A 101 -5.90 9.99 8.90
N GLY A 102 -6.91 9.39 8.31
CA GLY A 102 -7.11 9.38 6.88
C GLY A 102 -6.43 8.19 6.20
N VAL A 103 -7.19 7.12 6.01
CA VAL A 103 -6.70 5.90 5.34
C VAL A 103 -7.54 5.62 4.09
N PRO A 104 -7.02 4.84 3.12
CA PRO A 104 -5.69 4.25 3.14
C PRO A 104 -4.60 5.26 2.81
N ARG A 105 -3.42 5.08 3.38
CA ARG A 105 -2.22 5.82 3.02
C ARG A 105 -1.15 4.84 2.59
N ILE A 106 -0.46 5.16 1.50
CA ILE A 106 0.55 4.30 0.92
C ILE A 106 1.89 5.01 0.94
N PHE A 107 2.89 4.37 1.52
CA PHE A 107 4.25 4.88 1.54
C PHE A 107 5.12 3.91 0.77
N ILE A 108 5.64 4.35 -0.37
CA ILE A 108 6.49 3.55 -1.26
C ILE A 108 7.92 4.04 -1.12
N MET A 109 8.82 3.12 -0.89
CA MET A 109 10.24 3.43 -0.75
C MET A 109 11.00 2.88 -1.95
N ASP A 110 12.12 3.51 -2.28
CA ASP A 110 13.03 2.96 -3.27
C ASP A 110 13.90 1.87 -2.61
N LYS A 111 14.79 1.27 -3.38
CA LYS A 111 15.66 0.19 -2.88
C LYS A 111 16.75 0.66 -1.92
N ALA A 112 16.85 1.96 -1.70
CA ALA A 112 17.71 2.55 -0.67
C ALA A 112 16.93 2.91 0.59
N GLY A 113 15.61 2.65 0.61
CA GLY A 113 14.77 2.95 1.76
C GLY A 113 14.24 4.37 1.82
N LYS A 114 14.41 5.14 0.75
CA LYS A 114 13.90 6.51 0.69
C LYS A 114 12.45 6.52 0.24
N ASN A 115 11.60 7.25 0.97
CA ASN A 115 10.20 7.43 0.57
C ASN A 115 10.13 8.29 -0.69
N ILE A 116 9.45 7.78 -1.74
CA ILE A 116 9.42 8.42 -3.06
C ILE A 116 8.05 8.91 -3.49
N ASN A 117 7.01 8.68 -2.70
CA ASN A 117 5.64 9.11 -3.04
C ASN A 117 5.00 9.99 -1.96
N LEU A 118 5.81 10.67 -1.16
CA LEU A 118 5.34 11.39 0.03
C LEU A 118 4.21 12.38 -0.28
N GLN A 119 4.30 13.10 -1.40
CA GLN A 119 3.34 14.15 -1.74
C GLN A 119 1.98 13.60 -2.15
N VAL A 120 1.89 12.32 -2.50
CA VAL A 120 0.65 11.66 -2.94
C VAL A 120 0.37 10.39 -2.14
N ASN A 121 0.87 10.30 -0.91
CA ASN A 121 0.62 9.14 -0.07
C ASN A 121 -0.86 8.94 0.23
N ASP A 122 -1.67 9.99 0.13
CA ASP A 122 -3.10 9.99 0.42
C ASP A 122 -3.98 9.82 -0.82
N ALA A 123 -3.39 9.62 -2.00
CA ALA A 123 -4.14 9.57 -3.26
C ALA A 123 -5.23 8.48 -3.24
N MET A 124 -4.99 7.36 -2.59
CA MET A 124 -5.94 6.23 -2.55
C MET A 124 -7.05 6.40 -1.51
N ARG A 125 -7.07 7.49 -0.75
CA ARG A 125 -8.20 7.80 0.15
C ARG A 125 -9.50 8.01 -0.62
N LYS A 126 -9.40 8.23 -1.93
CA LYS A 126 -10.55 8.36 -2.82
C LYS A 126 -10.58 7.25 -3.88
N ALA A 127 -10.08 6.05 -3.54
CA ALA A 127 -9.98 4.93 -4.49
C ALA A 127 -11.30 4.65 -5.21
N ARG A 128 -12.44 4.77 -4.53
CA ARG A 128 -13.75 4.51 -5.13
C ARG A 128 -14.13 5.51 -6.23
N GLU A 129 -13.43 6.64 -6.32
CA GLU A 129 -13.64 7.64 -7.37
C GLU A 129 -12.72 7.43 -8.57
N LEU A 130 -11.82 6.44 -8.48
CA LEU A 130 -10.82 6.15 -9.51
C LEU A 130 -11.20 4.88 -10.27
N SER A 131 -10.73 4.77 -11.52
CA SER A 131 -10.83 3.51 -12.23
C SER A 131 -9.83 2.50 -11.67
N ILE A 132 -10.07 1.22 -11.95
CA ILE A 132 -9.15 0.15 -11.54
C ILE A 132 -7.78 0.40 -12.17
N GLN A 133 -7.74 0.82 -13.44
CA GLN A 133 -6.49 1.14 -14.12
C GLN A 133 -5.75 2.31 -13.47
N ASP A 134 -6.47 3.34 -13.03
CA ASP A 134 -5.86 4.47 -12.33
C ASP A 134 -5.17 4.03 -11.04
N ILE A 135 -5.78 3.10 -10.31
CA ILE A 135 -5.18 2.56 -9.09
C ILE A 135 -3.90 1.78 -9.43
N PHE A 136 -3.94 0.97 -10.48
CA PHE A 136 -2.75 0.26 -10.93
C PHE A 136 -1.67 1.22 -11.40
N ASP A 137 -2.04 2.26 -12.16
CA ASP A 137 -1.09 3.26 -12.66
C ASP A 137 -0.39 3.99 -11.54
N TYR A 138 -1.06 4.21 -10.41
CA TYR A 138 -0.43 4.79 -9.24
C TYR A 138 0.78 3.96 -8.79
N PHE A 139 0.62 2.65 -8.71
CA PHE A 139 1.74 1.78 -8.36
C PHE A 139 2.81 1.76 -9.45
N GLN A 140 2.40 1.74 -10.72
CA GLN A 140 3.36 1.71 -11.83
C GLN A 140 4.23 2.96 -11.88
N GLU A 141 3.73 4.10 -11.39
CA GLU A 141 4.49 5.34 -11.34
C GLU A 141 5.68 5.24 -10.38
N PHE A 142 5.50 4.57 -9.25
CA PHE A 142 6.50 4.56 -8.17
C PHE A 142 7.23 3.23 -8.00
N VAL A 143 6.68 2.14 -8.51
CA VAL A 143 7.28 0.81 -8.39
C VAL A 143 8.00 0.50 -9.70
N VAL A 144 9.32 0.45 -9.64
CA VAL A 144 10.15 0.27 -10.83
C VAL A 144 10.52 -1.20 -11.02
N GLU A 145 10.93 -1.55 -12.23
CA GLU A 145 11.37 -2.90 -12.53
C GLU A 145 12.58 -3.29 -11.69
N ALA A 146 12.61 -4.57 -11.33
CA ALA A 146 13.70 -5.14 -10.54
C ALA A 146 15.01 -5.15 -11.35
#